data_4bbbba343811b59c429f3fb7c1a3d3f3
#
_entry.id   4bbbba343811b59c429f3fb7c1a3d3f3
#
_cell.length_a   1.000
_cell.length_b   1.000
_cell.length_c   1.000
_cell.angle_alpha   90.00
_cell.angle_beta   90.00
_cell.angle_gamma   90.00
#
_symmetry.space_group_name_H-M   'P 1'
#
loop_
_entity.id
_entity.type
_entity.pdbx_description
1 polymer ?
#
loop_
_entity_poly.entity_id
_entity_poly.type
_entity_poly.pdbx_seq_one_letter_code
_entity_poly.pdbx_strand_id
1 'polypeptide(L)'
;PDKCIRCLRCIEACRQVQGIGVIKLDHTGTNAAVSFGGPWGESETCIQCGQCALVCPTGALAVKDQTDRALDWFDDPAVTTVVQFAPAVRVTIGESIGARPGENLQGRIVAALRKLGADCVMDTRWSADVTIMEEGTELLERLLRQKEEGTLHGHPDTMFTSCCPGWINHIEKNCPDMIPHISSTRSPQAIFGALAKTWLPKSLGIPAERIRSISIMPCTAKKDEAARELLKHGGEPDVDLVLTVQEFAAMLDRRGIDLMSLEPAEFDSPFMSEGSGAAQLFATTGGVMEAALRTVSALAGGPDLGRIAFEPVRGLVTFKEAEVETEAFGKLRIAVVHGMRAADEVIRMVREGRSPYH
;
A
#
# COMPACT_ATOMS: atom_id res chain seq x y z
N PRO A 1 -24.14 13.67 -7.85
CA PRO A 1 -24.25 14.78 -8.80
C PRO A 1 -24.56 16.09 -8.07
N ASP A 2 -25.51 16.07 -7.11
CA ASP A 2 -26.06 17.30 -6.48
C ASP A 2 -25.06 18.07 -5.61
N LYS A 3 -24.03 17.38 -5.10
CA LYS A 3 -22.94 17.99 -4.32
C LYS A 3 -21.83 18.60 -5.20
N CYS A 4 -21.79 18.30 -6.50
CA CYS A 4 -20.69 18.70 -7.38
C CYS A 4 -20.79 20.20 -7.75
N ILE A 5 -19.82 20.99 -7.31
CA ILE A 5 -19.71 22.43 -7.65
C ILE A 5 -18.87 22.69 -8.92
N ARG A 6 -18.51 21.66 -9.67
CA ARG A 6 -17.75 21.74 -10.93
C ARG A 6 -16.41 22.48 -10.79
N CYS A 7 -15.73 22.33 -9.68
CA CYS A 7 -14.43 22.97 -9.42
C CYS A 7 -13.24 22.35 -10.18
N LEU A 8 -13.45 21.21 -10.86
CA LEU A 8 -12.52 20.48 -11.71
C LEU A 8 -11.26 19.92 -11.01
N ARG A 9 -11.11 20.05 -9.70
CA ARG A 9 -9.94 19.55 -8.95
C ARG A 9 -9.70 18.06 -9.15
N CYS A 10 -10.76 17.26 -9.25
CA CYS A 10 -10.67 15.81 -9.51
C CYS A 10 -10.10 15.51 -10.90
N ILE A 11 -10.44 16.29 -11.92
CA ILE A 11 -9.88 16.17 -13.28
C ILE A 11 -8.39 16.50 -13.26
N GLU A 12 -8.02 17.61 -12.63
CA GLU A 12 -6.62 18.02 -12.51
C GLU A 12 -5.78 17.00 -11.74
N ALA A 13 -6.27 16.48 -10.61
CA ALA A 13 -5.58 15.45 -9.85
C ALA A 13 -5.38 14.17 -10.69
N CYS A 14 -6.41 13.72 -11.41
CA CYS A 14 -6.33 12.54 -12.26
C CYS A 14 -5.39 12.73 -13.44
N ARG A 15 -5.43 13.90 -14.09
CA ARG A 15 -4.70 14.17 -15.32
C ARG A 15 -3.28 14.67 -15.06
N GLN A 16 -3.09 15.64 -14.14
CA GLN A 16 -1.79 16.29 -13.96
C GLN A 16 -0.90 15.61 -12.94
N VAL A 17 -1.48 15.10 -11.83
CA VAL A 17 -0.72 14.43 -10.78
C VAL A 17 -0.49 12.96 -11.14
N GLN A 18 -1.56 12.25 -11.53
CA GLN A 18 -1.48 10.81 -11.80
C GLN A 18 -1.23 10.46 -13.28
N GLY A 19 -1.42 11.39 -14.22
CA GLY A 19 -1.22 11.11 -15.64
C GLY A 19 -2.29 10.22 -16.30
N ILE A 20 -3.31 9.77 -15.58
CA ILE A 20 -4.30 8.78 -16.06
C ILE A 20 -5.40 9.45 -16.91
N GLY A 21 -5.99 10.56 -16.43
CA GLY A 21 -6.93 11.36 -17.21
C GLY A 21 -8.28 10.70 -17.49
N VAL A 22 -8.72 9.73 -16.69
CA VAL A 22 -10.01 9.04 -16.86
C VAL A 22 -11.21 9.93 -16.55
N ILE A 23 -11.05 10.91 -15.66
CA ILE A 23 -12.10 11.86 -15.30
C ILE A 23 -12.08 13.01 -16.29
N LYS A 24 -13.24 13.33 -16.86
CA LYS A 24 -13.43 14.35 -17.91
C LYS A 24 -14.56 15.30 -17.57
N LEU A 25 -14.60 16.43 -18.27
CA LEU A 25 -15.74 17.32 -18.29
C LEU A 25 -16.52 17.06 -19.57
N ASP A 26 -17.75 16.57 -19.43
CA ASP A 26 -18.67 16.38 -20.54
C ASP A 26 -19.57 17.61 -20.66
N HIS A 27 -19.92 17.91 -21.91
CA HIS A 27 -20.74 19.05 -22.28
C HIS A 27 -20.12 20.42 -21.92
N THR A 28 -20.84 21.48 -22.23
CA THR A 28 -20.44 22.88 -21.99
C THR A 28 -21.58 23.69 -21.39
N GLY A 29 -21.28 24.86 -20.83
CA GLY A 29 -22.26 25.76 -20.25
C GLY A 29 -22.97 25.15 -19.05
N THR A 30 -24.29 25.36 -18.98
CA THR A 30 -25.13 24.90 -17.85
C THR A 30 -25.21 23.38 -17.73
N ASN A 31 -25.01 22.68 -18.84
CA ASN A 31 -25.05 21.20 -18.91
C ASN A 31 -23.70 20.53 -18.62
N ALA A 32 -22.66 21.31 -18.37
CA ALA A 32 -21.34 20.75 -18.06
C ALA A 32 -21.40 19.83 -16.84
N ALA A 33 -20.87 18.61 -16.97
CA ALA A 33 -20.84 17.60 -15.91
C ALA A 33 -19.48 16.91 -15.83
N VAL A 34 -19.04 16.63 -14.62
CA VAL A 34 -17.86 15.78 -14.41
C VAL A 34 -18.29 14.33 -14.60
N SER A 35 -17.61 13.62 -15.50
CA SER A 35 -17.88 12.23 -15.85
C SER A 35 -16.66 11.34 -15.70
N PHE A 36 -16.90 10.04 -15.72
CA PHE A 36 -15.87 9.00 -15.65
C PHE A 36 -15.74 8.23 -16.99
N GLY A 37 -16.54 8.60 -17.98
CA GLY A 37 -16.60 7.91 -19.28
C GLY A 37 -17.33 6.57 -19.26
N GLY A 38 -18.02 6.26 -18.13
CA GLY A 38 -18.77 5.04 -17.84
C GLY A 38 -19.21 5.02 -16.39
N PRO A 39 -19.63 3.87 -15.84
CA PRO A 39 -19.90 3.73 -14.41
C PRO A 39 -18.67 4.10 -13.57
N TRP A 40 -18.88 4.79 -12.45
CA TRP A 40 -17.79 5.19 -11.57
C TRP A 40 -17.10 3.97 -10.94
N GLY A 41 -15.76 3.93 -11.07
CA GLY A 41 -14.94 2.81 -10.60
C GLY A 41 -14.76 1.69 -11.63
N GLU A 42 -15.53 1.69 -12.72
CA GLU A 42 -15.45 0.69 -13.80
C GLU A 42 -14.75 1.29 -15.01
N SER A 43 -13.43 1.26 -15.03
CA SER A 43 -12.64 1.74 -16.17
C SER A 43 -11.43 0.85 -16.37
N GLU A 44 -11.16 0.56 -17.66
CA GLU A 44 -9.98 -0.18 -18.07
C GLU A 44 -8.66 0.54 -17.75
N THR A 45 -8.69 1.86 -17.58
CA THR A 45 -7.49 2.67 -17.30
C THR A 45 -7.39 3.20 -15.87
N CYS A 46 -8.50 3.24 -15.11
CA CYS A 46 -8.48 3.74 -13.74
C CYS A 46 -7.65 2.86 -12.82
N ILE A 47 -6.72 3.47 -12.08
CA ILE A 47 -5.81 2.80 -11.15
C ILE A 47 -6.32 2.72 -9.70
N GLN A 48 -7.54 3.16 -9.44
CA GLN A 48 -8.21 3.15 -8.12
C GLN A 48 -7.47 3.93 -7.01
N CYS A 49 -6.62 4.92 -7.36
CA CYS A 49 -5.75 5.63 -6.42
C CYS A 49 -6.48 6.57 -5.42
N GLY A 50 -7.76 6.88 -5.65
CA GLY A 50 -8.57 7.72 -4.77
C GLY A 50 -8.23 9.22 -4.74
N GLN A 51 -7.25 9.70 -5.52
CA GLN A 51 -6.86 11.12 -5.52
C GLN A 51 -8.01 12.06 -5.89
N CYS A 52 -8.91 11.63 -6.75
CA CYS A 52 -10.11 12.39 -7.12
C CYS A 52 -11.07 12.59 -5.94
N ALA A 53 -11.21 11.60 -5.06
CA ALA A 53 -12.01 11.72 -3.84
C ALA A 53 -11.33 12.64 -2.81
N LEU A 54 -10.01 12.50 -2.65
CA LEU A 54 -9.21 13.29 -1.71
C LEU A 54 -9.32 14.80 -1.97
N VAL A 55 -9.31 15.22 -3.24
CA VAL A 55 -9.34 16.64 -3.62
C VAL A 55 -10.75 17.21 -3.77
N CYS A 56 -11.80 16.40 -3.59
CA CYS A 56 -13.18 16.83 -3.75
C CYS A 56 -13.66 17.62 -2.52
N PRO A 57 -13.86 18.95 -2.62
CA PRO A 57 -14.14 19.78 -1.43
C PRO A 57 -15.57 19.59 -0.89
N THR A 58 -16.45 18.97 -1.68
CA THR A 58 -17.86 18.80 -1.32
C THR A 58 -18.26 17.36 -1.03
N GLY A 59 -17.29 16.41 -1.14
CA GLY A 59 -17.58 14.98 -1.01
C GLY A 59 -18.54 14.46 -2.11
N ALA A 60 -18.59 15.12 -3.28
CA ALA A 60 -19.33 14.60 -4.44
C ALA A 60 -18.70 13.33 -5.00
N LEU A 61 -17.38 13.17 -4.82
CA LEU A 61 -16.64 11.95 -4.99
C LEU A 61 -16.18 11.49 -3.61
N ALA A 62 -16.50 10.27 -3.27
CA ALA A 62 -16.13 9.65 -2.00
C ALA A 62 -15.66 8.21 -2.26
N VAL A 63 -14.89 7.68 -1.34
CA VAL A 63 -14.54 6.25 -1.30
C VAL A 63 -15.77 5.48 -0.84
N LYS A 64 -15.96 4.25 -1.33
CA LYS A 64 -17.05 3.38 -0.87
C LYS A 64 -16.87 3.10 0.62
N ASP A 65 -17.81 3.58 1.42
CA ASP A 65 -17.82 3.38 2.87
C ASP A 65 -18.14 1.92 3.22
N GLN A 66 -17.35 1.36 4.11
CA GLN A 66 -17.49 -0.02 4.61
C GLN A 66 -17.60 -0.08 6.14
N THR A 67 -17.79 1.05 6.80
CA THR A 67 -17.84 1.14 8.28
C THR A 67 -18.99 0.34 8.87
N ASP A 68 -20.19 0.38 8.27
CA ASP A 68 -21.34 -0.37 8.75
C ASP A 68 -21.06 -1.87 8.78
N ARG A 69 -20.50 -2.39 7.67
CA ARG A 69 -20.15 -3.82 7.58
C ARG A 69 -19.10 -4.25 8.60
N ALA A 70 -18.11 -3.38 8.88
CA ALA A 70 -17.12 -3.67 9.92
C ALA A 70 -17.75 -3.71 11.31
N LEU A 71 -18.63 -2.75 11.61
CA LEU A 71 -19.34 -2.70 12.89
C LEU A 71 -20.28 -3.90 13.08
N ASP A 72 -20.99 -4.32 12.01
CA ASP A 72 -21.83 -5.51 12.06
C ASP A 72 -21.01 -6.76 12.41
N TRP A 73 -19.80 -6.90 11.88
CA TRP A 73 -18.92 -8.03 12.20
C TRP A 73 -18.32 -7.96 13.58
N PHE A 74 -18.02 -6.77 14.11
CA PHE A 74 -17.56 -6.61 15.50
C PHE A 74 -18.66 -6.93 16.52
N ASP A 75 -19.92 -6.78 16.14
CA ASP A 75 -21.08 -7.08 17.01
C ASP A 75 -21.58 -8.53 16.82
N ASP A 76 -21.09 -9.29 15.81
CA ASP A 76 -21.58 -10.65 15.49
C ASP A 76 -20.73 -11.75 16.17
N PRO A 77 -21.27 -12.46 17.17
CA PRO A 77 -20.54 -13.53 17.85
C PRO A 77 -20.32 -14.79 16.97
N ALA A 78 -20.96 -14.87 15.82
CA ALA A 78 -20.79 -16.01 14.89
C ALA A 78 -19.49 -15.94 14.10
N VAL A 79 -18.86 -14.77 13.99
CA VAL A 79 -17.60 -14.57 13.28
C VAL A 79 -16.46 -14.31 14.27
N THR A 80 -15.23 -14.42 13.81
CA THR A 80 -14.02 -14.03 14.56
C THR A 80 -13.29 -13.00 13.70
N THR A 81 -13.21 -11.80 14.20
CA THR A 81 -12.59 -10.68 13.52
C THR A 81 -11.09 -10.64 13.77
N VAL A 82 -10.30 -10.61 12.70
CA VAL A 82 -8.84 -10.47 12.75
C VAL A 82 -8.48 -9.16 12.06
N VAL A 83 -8.00 -8.21 12.83
CA VAL A 83 -7.70 -6.86 12.33
C VAL A 83 -6.21 -6.65 12.24
N GLN A 84 -5.75 -6.17 11.07
CA GLN A 84 -4.41 -5.64 10.88
C GLN A 84 -4.46 -4.14 10.57
N PHE A 85 -3.40 -3.41 10.89
CA PHE A 85 -3.27 -2.03 10.43
C PHE A 85 -1.85 -1.71 9.96
N ALA A 86 -1.77 -0.88 8.89
CA ALA A 86 -0.52 -0.52 8.26
C ALA A 86 0.37 0.35 9.17
N PRO A 87 1.71 0.30 9.00
CA PRO A 87 2.65 1.12 9.78
C PRO A 87 2.32 2.62 9.81
N ALA A 88 1.85 3.19 8.71
CA ALA A 88 1.53 4.62 8.63
C ALA A 88 0.27 5.00 9.45
N VAL A 89 -0.67 4.08 9.67
CA VAL A 89 -1.94 4.37 10.39
C VAL A 89 -1.68 4.89 11.80
N ARG A 90 -0.66 4.35 12.49
CA ARG A 90 -0.30 4.72 13.87
C ARG A 90 0.11 6.18 14.06
N VAL A 91 0.54 6.85 13.00
CA VAL A 91 0.94 8.25 13.02
C VAL A 91 -0.04 9.17 12.29
N THR A 92 -0.81 8.64 11.32
CA THR A 92 -1.74 9.45 10.50
C THR A 92 -3.11 9.63 11.13
N ILE A 93 -3.58 8.67 11.93
CA ILE A 93 -4.89 8.81 12.60
C ILE A 93 -4.93 10.02 13.54
N GLY A 94 -3.80 10.37 14.13
CA GLY A 94 -3.67 11.53 15.01
C GLY A 94 -4.10 12.84 14.39
N GLU A 95 -3.91 13.00 13.09
CA GLU A 95 -4.34 14.19 12.34
C GLU A 95 -5.86 14.37 12.35
N SER A 96 -6.62 13.26 12.34
CA SER A 96 -8.08 13.28 12.36
C SER A 96 -8.68 13.61 13.73
N ILE A 97 -7.91 13.46 14.80
CA ILE A 97 -8.36 13.62 16.20
C ILE A 97 -7.63 14.75 16.95
N GLY A 98 -6.82 15.56 16.24
CA GLY A 98 -6.11 16.70 16.83
C GLY A 98 -4.92 16.34 17.72
N ALA A 99 -4.35 15.13 17.59
CA ALA A 99 -3.08 14.77 18.23
C ALA A 99 -1.89 15.46 17.53
N ARG A 100 -0.73 15.42 18.17
CA ARG A 100 0.48 16.01 17.59
C ARG A 100 0.86 15.27 16.31
N PRO A 101 1.24 15.98 15.23
CA PRO A 101 1.70 15.35 13.99
C PRO A 101 2.85 14.36 14.26
N GLY A 102 2.73 13.13 13.74
CA GLY A 102 3.72 12.08 13.91
C GLY A 102 3.71 11.38 15.28
N GLU A 103 2.79 11.69 16.16
CA GLU A 103 2.62 10.96 17.42
C GLU A 103 2.25 9.49 17.16
N ASN A 104 3.01 8.57 17.77
CA ASN A 104 2.74 7.14 17.61
C ASN A 104 1.62 6.68 18.55
N LEU A 105 0.47 6.38 17.97
CA LEU A 105 -0.74 5.97 18.68
C LEU A 105 -1.00 4.45 18.62
N GLN A 106 0.01 3.63 18.29
CA GLN A 106 -0.14 2.18 18.10
C GLN A 106 -0.92 1.49 19.20
N GLY A 107 -0.48 1.61 20.45
CA GLY A 107 -1.13 0.91 21.57
C GLY A 107 -2.56 1.39 21.81
N ARG A 108 -2.85 2.67 21.59
CA ARG A 108 -4.20 3.22 21.69
C ARG A 108 -5.11 2.73 20.57
N ILE A 109 -4.58 2.53 19.36
CA ILE A 109 -5.31 1.92 18.25
C ILE A 109 -5.69 0.48 18.59
N VAL A 110 -4.76 -0.31 19.15
CA VAL A 110 -5.04 -1.67 19.60
C VAL A 110 -6.15 -1.68 20.66
N ALA A 111 -6.07 -0.82 21.68
CA ALA A 111 -7.10 -0.68 22.69
C ALA A 111 -8.47 -0.27 22.10
N ALA A 112 -8.46 0.66 21.13
CA ALA A 112 -9.68 1.12 20.47
C ALA A 112 -10.34 0.01 19.65
N LEU A 113 -9.57 -0.77 18.90
CA LEU A 113 -10.07 -1.90 18.12
C LEU A 113 -10.70 -2.97 19.00
N ARG A 114 -10.08 -3.31 20.14
CA ARG A 114 -10.68 -4.20 21.13
C ARG A 114 -11.97 -3.63 21.71
N LYS A 115 -12.02 -2.33 21.98
CA LYS A 115 -13.24 -1.67 22.47
C LYS A 115 -14.34 -1.62 21.41
N LEU A 116 -13.99 -1.64 20.12
CA LEU A 116 -14.94 -1.79 19.01
C LEU A 116 -15.47 -3.22 18.88
N GLY A 117 -14.81 -4.22 19.47
CA GLY A 117 -15.21 -5.63 19.40
C GLY A 117 -14.28 -6.52 18.58
N ALA A 118 -13.09 -6.04 18.19
CA ALA A 118 -12.13 -6.88 17.46
C ALA A 118 -11.62 -8.04 18.35
N ASP A 119 -11.71 -9.28 17.86
CA ASP A 119 -11.28 -10.48 18.57
C ASP A 119 -9.75 -10.63 18.59
N CYS A 120 -9.10 -10.32 17.45
CA CYS A 120 -7.64 -10.34 17.32
C CYS A 120 -7.14 -9.07 16.63
N VAL A 121 -6.15 -8.43 17.21
CA VAL A 121 -5.48 -7.24 16.64
C VAL A 121 -4.02 -7.53 16.44
N MET A 122 -3.56 -7.47 15.18
CA MET A 122 -2.21 -7.84 14.77
C MET A 122 -1.55 -6.74 13.93
N ASP A 123 -0.26 -6.86 13.68
CA ASP A 123 0.53 -5.83 13.01
C ASP A 123 0.91 -6.22 11.56
N THR A 124 0.54 -5.38 10.59
CA THR A 124 0.99 -5.52 9.20
C THR A 124 2.52 -5.47 9.05
N ARG A 125 3.28 -4.94 10.04
CA ARG A 125 4.75 -4.95 9.99
C ARG A 125 5.32 -6.35 9.92
N TRP A 126 4.72 -7.32 10.60
CA TRP A 126 5.18 -8.70 10.52
C TRP A 126 5.12 -9.24 9.08
N SER A 127 4.01 -9.02 8.38
CA SER A 127 3.89 -9.43 6.97
C SER A 127 4.72 -8.55 6.03
N ALA A 128 5.06 -7.32 6.43
CA ALA A 128 6.02 -6.50 5.70
C ALA A 128 7.44 -7.11 5.75
N ASP A 129 7.86 -7.68 6.87
CA ASP A 129 9.12 -8.43 6.94
C ASP A 129 9.11 -9.65 6.02
N VAL A 130 7.98 -10.37 5.93
CA VAL A 130 7.84 -11.48 4.96
C VAL A 130 7.97 -10.95 3.52
N THR A 131 7.27 -9.85 3.19
CA THR A 131 7.40 -9.20 1.87
C THR A 131 8.86 -8.85 1.56
N ILE A 132 9.59 -8.27 2.53
CA ILE A 132 11.00 -7.89 2.35
C ILE A 132 11.88 -9.09 2.08
N MET A 133 11.67 -10.19 2.79
CA MET A 133 12.45 -11.42 2.58
C MET A 133 12.21 -11.98 1.19
N GLU A 134 10.97 -12.03 0.73
CA GLU A 134 10.61 -12.53 -0.60
C GLU A 134 11.12 -11.57 -1.71
N GLU A 135 10.81 -10.26 -1.64
CA GLU A 135 11.30 -9.29 -2.63
C GLU A 135 12.83 -9.18 -2.64
N GLY A 136 13.46 -9.20 -1.45
CA GLY A 136 14.91 -9.17 -1.33
C GLY A 136 15.57 -10.41 -1.94
N THR A 137 14.98 -11.59 -1.77
CA THR A 137 15.45 -12.83 -2.39
C THR A 137 15.29 -12.76 -3.91
N GLU A 138 14.14 -12.32 -4.41
CA GLU A 138 13.92 -12.14 -5.85
C GLU A 138 14.91 -11.15 -6.45
N LEU A 139 15.16 -10.01 -5.79
CA LEU A 139 16.15 -9.04 -6.22
C LEU A 139 17.55 -9.64 -6.24
N LEU A 140 17.94 -10.39 -5.21
CA LEU A 140 19.24 -11.07 -5.14
C LEU A 140 19.44 -12.04 -6.33
N GLU A 141 18.42 -12.85 -6.64
CA GLU A 141 18.47 -13.78 -7.77
C GLU A 141 18.61 -13.04 -9.11
N ARG A 142 17.87 -11.94 -9.29
CA ARG A 142 17.98 -11.09 -10.50
C ARG A 142 19.38 -10.47 -10.63
N LEU A 143 19.95 -9.94 -9.56
CA LEU A 143 21.30 -9.37 -9.55
C LEU A 143 22.39 -10.40 -9.82
N LEU A 144 22.28 -11.61 -9.26
CA LEU A 144 23.21 -12.71 -9.53
C LEU A 144 23.20 -13.12 -11.00
N ARG A 145 21.99 -13.28 -11.58
CA ARG A 145 21.84 -13.59 -13.02
C ARG A 145 22.45 -12.49 -13.89
N GLN A 146 22.14 -11.21 -13.61
CA GLN A 146 22.70 -10.09 -14.37
C GLN A 146 24.23 -9.99 -14.26
N LYS A 147 24.81 -10.36 -13.11
CA LYS A 147 26.24 -10.42 -12.90
C LYS A 147 26.88 -11.52 -13.75
N GLU A 148 26.26 -12.70 -13.81
CA GLU A 148 26.70 -13.81 -14.67
C GLU A 148 26.61 -13.48 -16.15
N GLU A 149 25.57 -12.79 -16.58
CA GLU A 149 25.34 -12.34 -17.96
C GLU A 149 26.18 -11.12 -18.35
N GLY A 150 26.82 -10.45 -17.40
CA GLY A 150 27.63 -9.24 -17.60
C GLY A 150 26.80 -7.97 -17.90
N THR A 151 25.50 -7.99 -17.59
CA THR A 151 24.57 -6.86 -17.85
C THR A 151 24.42 -5.90 -16.69
N LEU A 152 24.84 -6.29 -15.47
CA LEU A 152 24.60 -5.59 -14.22
C LEU A 152 24.98 -4.10 -14.22
N HIS A 153 26.07 -3.71 -14.87
CA HIS A 153 26.56 -2.33 -14.87
C HIS A 153 26.39 -1.59 -16.22
N GLY A 154 25.84 -2.26 -17.23
CA GLY A 154 25.59 -1.68 -18.53
C GLY A 154 24.15 -1.20 -18.68
N HIS A 155 23.25 -2.13 -18.86
CA HIS A 155 21.81 -1.92 -18.96
C HIS A 155 21.13 -2.90 -17.99
N PRO A 156 21.01 -2.54 -16.70
CA PRO A 156 20.43 -3.45 -15.72
C PRO A 156 18.97 -3.77 -16.02
N ASP A 157 18.56 -4.99 -15.72
CA ASP A 157 17.15 -5.39 -15.72
C ASP A 157 16.47 -4.80 -14.49
N THR A 158 15.85 -3.64 -14.68
CA THR A 158 15.23 -2.88 -13.59
C THR A 158 14.10 -3.68 -12.95
N MET A 159 14.15 -3.89 -11.64
CA MET A 159 13.07 -4.49 -10.87
C MET A 159 12.23 -3.42 -10.18
N PHE A 160 10.91 -3.51 -10.31
CA PHE A 160 9.95 -2.67 -9.58
C PHE A 160 9.32 -3.41 -8.42
N THR A 161 9.15 -2.75 -7.29
CA THR A 161 8.41 -3.31 -6.14
C THR A 161 6.92 -3.46 -6.45
N SER A 162 6.22 -4.39 -5.76
CA SER A 162 4.83 -4.79 -6.08
C SER A 162 3.80 -4.38 -5.04
N CYS A 163 4.18 -3.82 -3.90
CA CYS A 163 3.27 -3.61 -2.76
C CYS A 163 2.23 -2.49 -2.94
N CYS A 164 2.35 -1.63 -3.96
CA CYS A 164 1.41 -0.53 -4.23
C CYS A 164 0.34 -0.94 -5.25
N PRO A 165 -0.94 -1.15 -4.86
CA PRO A 165 -1.97 -1.63 -5.79
C PRO A 165 -2.34 -0.63 -6.88
N GLY A 166 -2.22 0.67 -6.63
CA GLY A 166 -2.38 1.68 -7.68
C GLY A 166 -1.31 1.57 -8.77
N TRP A 167 -0.09 1.23 -8.38
CA TRP A 167 1.02 0.95 -9.29
C TRP A 167 0.77 -0.34 -10.09
N ILE A 168 0.39 -1.42 -9.43
CA ILE A 168 0.06 -2.68 -10.12
C ILE A 168 -1.08 -2.49 -11.12
N ASN A 169 -2.15 -1.77 -10.74
CA ASN A 169 -3.22 -1.42 -11.67
C ASN A 169 -2.73 -0.60 -12.86
N HIS A 170 -1.77 0.31 -12.65
CA HIS A 170 -1.18 1.09 -13.74
C HIS A 170 -0.42 0.19 -14.72
N ILE A 171 0.42 -0.69 -14.20
CA ILE A 171 1.18 -1.63 -15.04
C ILE A 171 0.24 -2.56 -15.81
N GLU A 172 -0.65 -3.26 -15.14
CA GLU A 172 -1.54 -4.23 -15.79
C GLU A 172 -2.45 -3.60 -16.86
N LYS A 173 -2.96 -2.39 -16.60
CA LYS A 173 -3.93 -1.71 -17.45
C LYS A 173 -3.30 -0.82 -18.53
N ASN A 174 -2.21 -0.15 -18.20
CA ASN A 174 -1.65 0.89 -19.07
C ASN A 174 -0.26 0.56 -19.63
N CYS A 175 0.48 -0.37 -18.99
CA CYS A 175 1.85 -0.71 -19.36
C CYS A 175 2.12 -2.23 -19.21
N PRO A 176 1.31 -3.13 -19.82
CA PRO A 176 1.41 -4.59 -19.58
C PRO A 176 2.74 -5.20 -20.01
N ASP A 177 3.49 -4.54 -20.89
CA ASP A 177 4.84 -4.89 -21.28
C ASP A 177 5.87 -4.78 -20.14
N MET A 178 5.52 -4.06 -19.06
CA MET A 178 6.36 -3.92 -17.85
C MET A 178 6.10 -5.00 -16.79
N ILE A 179 5.13 -5.89 -16.97
CA ILE A 179 4.83 -6.97 -16.00
C ILE A 179 6.07 -7.81 -15.66
N PRO A 180 6.96 -8.18 -16.60
CA PRO A 180 8.16 -8.95 -16.29
C PRO A 180 9.14 -8.24 -15.33
N HIS A 181 9.06 -6.92 -15.25
CA HIS A 181 9.90 -6.10 -14.37
C HIS A 181 9.34 -5.95 -12.95
N ILE A 182 8.09 -6.35 -12.72
CA ILE A 182 7.46 -6.25 -11.39
C ILE A 182 7.87 -7.45 -10.53
N SER A 183 8.13 -7.20 -9.24
CA SER A 183 8.28 -8.28 -8.26
C SER A 183 7.02 -9.15 -8.20
N SER A 184 7.21 -10.45 -8.13
CA SER A 184 6.11 -11.42 -7.98
C SER A 184 5.54 -11.49 -6.57
N THR A 185 6.16 -10.82 -5.62
CA THR A 185 5.82 -10.86 -4.21
C THR A 185 4.50 -10.15 -3.92
N ARG A 186 3.66 -10.78 -3.10
CA ARG A 186 2.42 -10.17 -2.62
C ARG A 186 2.71 -9.01 -1.65
N SER A 187 1.79 -8.04 -1.61
CA SER A 187 1.88 -6.95 -0.63
C SER A 187 1.74 -7.46 0.81
N PRO A 188 2.26 -6.70 1.82
CA PRO A 188 2.07 -7.05 3.23
C PRO A 188 0.61 -7.30 3.63
N GLN A 189 -0.32 -6.50 3.13
CA GLN A 189 -1.75 -6.72 3.36
C GLN A 189 -2.21 -8.08 2.86
N ALA A 190 -1.83 -8.44 1.62
CA ALA A 190 -2.26 -9.69 1.00
C ALA A 190 -1.59 -10.92 1.65
N ILE A 191 -0.31 -10.83 2.02
CA ILE A 191 0.39 -11.89 2.77
C ILE A 191 -0.29 -12.11 4.12
N PHE A 192 -0.57 -11.04 4.87
CA PHE A 192 -1.27 -11.15 6.15
C PHE A 192 -2.63 -11.82 5.97
N GLY A 193 -3.44 -11.37 5.00
CA GLY A 193 -4.77 -11.92 4.73
C GLY A 193 -4.73 -13.42 4.42
N ALA A 194 -3.81 -13.84 3.54
CA ALA A 194 -3.62 -15.24 3.20
C ALA A 194 -3.31 -16.10 4.44
N LEU A 195 -2.43 -15.62 5.32
CA LEU A 195 -2.06 -16.33 6.54
C LEU A 195 -3.19 -16.29 7.60
N ALA A 196 -3.95 -15.19 7.67
CA ALA A 196 -5.13 -15.10 8.50
C ALA A 196 -6.23 -16.11 8.11
N LYS A 197 -6.27 -16.53 6.83
CA LYS A 197 -7.24 -17.53 6.33
C LYS A 197 -6.70 -18.97 6.31
N THR A 198 -5.39 -19.17 6.28
CA THR A 198 -4.78 -20.51 6.11
C THR A 198 -4.08 -21.04 7.35
N TRP A 199 -3.29 -20.22 8.00
CA TRP A 199 -2.47 -20.61 9.15
C TRP A 199 -3.16 -20.31 10.49
N LEU A 200 -3.71 -19.10 10.65
CA LEU A 200 -4.29 -18.64 11.91
C LEU A 200 -5.47 -19.49 12.39
N PRO A 201 -6.39 -19.97 11.52
CA PRO A 201 -7.46 -20.90 11.91
C PRO A 201 -6.94 -22.13 12.64
N LYS A 202 -5.85 -22.71 12.14
CA LYS A 202 -5.21 -23.89 12.74
C LYS A 202 -4.59 -23.58 14.08
N SER A 203 -3.94 -22.41 14.20
CA SER A 203 -3.31 -21.95 15.43
C SER A 203 -4.33 -21.63 16.54
N LEU A 204 -5.47 -21.07 16.18
CA LEU A 204 -6.55 -20.71 17.11
C LEU A 204 -7.55 -21.86 17.35
N GLY A 205 -7.51 -22.92 16.54
CA GLY A 205 -8.47 -24.04 16.63
C GLY A 205 -9.88 -23.66 16.21
N ILE A 206 -10.03 -22.71 15.28
CA ILE A 206 -11.32 -22.22 14.78
C ILE A 206 -11.46 -22.45 13.28
N PRO A 207 -12.69 -22.65 12.76
CA PRO A 207 -12.92 -22.80 11.32
C PRO A 207 -12.55 -21.53 10.55
N ALA A 208 -11.90 -21.67 9.40
CA ALA A 208 -11.48 -20.53 8.55
C ALA A 208 -12.68 -19.69 8.08
N GLU A 209 -13.82 -20.30 7.88
CA GLU A 209 -15.07 -19.66 7.44
C GLU A 209 -15.62 -18.66 8.47
N ARG A 210 -15.25 -18.82 9.73
CA ARG A 210 -15.60 -17.88 10.79
C ARG A 210 -14.72 -16.64 10.81
N ILE A 211 -13.53 -16.69 10.21
CA ILE A 211 -12.60 -15.56 10.24
C ILE A 211 -13.06 -14.48 9.26
N ARG A 212 -13.06 -13.22 9.75
CA ARG A 212 -13.19 -12.01 8.96
C ARG A 212 -11.90 -11.21 9.08
N SER A 213 -11.12 -11.21 8.02
CA SER A 213 -9.86 -10.44 7.94
C SER A 213 -10.15 -9.00 7.55
N ILE A 214 -9.86 -8.07 8.43
CA ILE A 214 -10.09 -6.63 8.27
C ILE A 214 -8.74 -5.92 8.23
N SER A 215 -8.52 -5.08 7.23
CA SER A 215 -7.32 -4.25 7.12
C SER A 215 -7.64 -2.77 7.31
N ILE A 216 -6.84 -2.06 8.08
CA ILE A 216 -6.91 -0.59 8.17
C ILE A 216 -5.68 -0.02 7.45
N MET A 217 -5.94 0.71 6.35
CA MET A 217 -4.91 1.10 5.39
C MET A 217 -4.97 2.60 5.06
N PRO A 218 -3.84 3.26 4.82
CA PRO A 218 -3.82 4.66 4.41
C PRO A 218 -4.07 4.86 2.90
N CYS A 219 -4.51 3.81 2.20
CA CYS A 219 -4.62 3.78 0.75
C CYS A 219 -5.95 3.17 0.30
N THR A 220 -6.70 3.91 -0.53
CA THR A 220 -7.99 3.44 -1.06
C THR A 220 -7.85 2.30 -2.05
N ALA A 221 -6.75 2.24 -2.82
CA ALA A 221 -6.49 1.16 -3.76
C ALA A 221 -6.31 -0.21 -3.08
N LYS A 222 -6.08 -0.25 -1.77
CA LYS A 222 -6.06 -1.50 -0.99
C LYS A 222 -7.44 -2.18 -0.92
N LYS A 223 -8.54 -1.43 -1.12
CA LYS A 223 -9.88 -2.01 -1.28
C LYS A 223 -10.00 -2.79 -2.60
N ASP A 224 -9.43 -2.25 -3.67
CA ASP A 224 -9.37 -2.89 -4.98
C ASP A 224 -8.45 -4.12 -4.95
N GLU A 225 -7.29 -4.02 -4.32
CA GLU A 225 -6.38 -5.15 -4.12
C GLU A 225 -7.10 -6.33 -3.42
N ALA A 226 -7.81 -6.06 -2.32
CA ALA A 226 -8.52 -7.10 -1.58
C ALA A 226 -9.64 -7.79 -2.40
N ALA A 227 -10.15 -7.14 -3.43
CA ALA A 227 -11.20 -7.68 -4.31
C ALA A 227 -10.66 -8.54 -5.47
N ARG A 228 -9.34 -8.62 -5.66
CA ARG A 228 -8.74 -9.35 -6.80
C ARG A 228 -8.95 -10.85 -6.69
N GLU A 229 -9.30 -11.50 -7.81
CA GLU A 229 -9.52 -12.95 -7.88
C GLU A 229 -8.28 -13.76 -7.49
N LEU A 230 -7.08 -13.27 -7.82
CA LEU A 230 -5.81 -13.91 -7.47
C LEU A 230 -5.50 -13.90 -5.96
N LEU A 231 -6.22 -13.09 -5.17
CA LEU A 231 -6.08 -12.96 -3.72
C LEU A 231 -7.26 -13.59 -2.99
N LYS A 232 -7.67 -14.77 -3.45
CA LYS A 232 -8.74 -15.58 -2.85
C LYS A 232 -8.27 -17.00 -2.60
N HIS A 233 -8.75 -17.60 -1.53
CA HIS A 233 -8.59 -19.02 -1.23
C HIS A 233 -9.96 -19.71 -1.13
N GLY A 234 -10.16 -20.79 -1.89
CA GLY A 234 -11.43 -21.51 -1.90
C GLY A 234 -12.64 -20.67 -2.34
N GLY A 235 -12.42 -19.60 -3.12
CA GLY A 235 -13.45 -18.66 -3.55
C GLY A 235 -13.71 -17.49 -2.58
N GLU A 236 -13.15 -17.54 -1.37
CA GLU A 236 -13.27 -16.49 -0.37
C GLU A 236 -12.06 -15.53 -0.41
N PRO A 237 -12.24 -14.22 -0.21
CA PRO A 237 -11.14 -13.27 -0.20
C PRO A 237 -10.19 -13.49 0.98
N ASP A 238 -8.89 -13.32 0.76
CA ASP A 238 -7.88 -13.37 1.81
C ASP A 238 -8.07 -12.20 2.82
N VAL A 239 -8.45 -11.03 2.32
CA VAL A 239 -8.85 -9.86 3.11
C VAL A 239 -10.31 -9.54 2.79
N ASP A 240 -11.19 -9.70 3.77
CA ASP A 240 -12.64 -9.54 3.57
C ASP A 240 -13.07 -8.08 3.48
N LEU A 241 -12.32 -7.17 4.14
CA LEU A 241 -12.69 -5.77 4.24
C LEU A 241 -11.47 -4.87 4.45
N VAL A 242 -11.46 -3.73 3.77
CA VAL A 242 -10.43 -2.72 3.95
C VAL A 242 -11.06 -1.39 4.36
N LEU A 243 -10.64 -0.87 5.51
CA LEU A 243 -11.00 0.45 6.00
C LEU A 243 -9.86 1.44 5.73
N THR A 244 -10.19 2.64 5.34
CA THR A 244 -9.26 3.77 5.35
C THR A 244 -9.08 4.30 6.76
N VAL A 245 -8.02 5.10 6.99
CA VAL A 245 -7.83 5.80 8.27
C VAL A 245 -9.02 6.68 8.62
N GLN A 246 -9.62 7.33 7.62
CA GLN A 246 -10.80 8.19 7.80
C GLN A 246 -12.05 7.39 8.20
N GLU A 247 -12.28 6.23 7.58
CA GLU A 247 -13.36 5.32 7.97
C GLU A 247 -13.17 4.82 9.39
N PHE A 248 -11.95 4.44 9.76
CA PHE A 248 -11.66 4.02 11.12
C PHE A 248 -11.89 5.14 12.15
N ALA A 249 -11.42 6.36 11.88
CA ALA A 249 -11.70 7.53 12.73
C ALA A 249 -13.22 7.79 12.87
N ALA A 250 -13.97 7.69 11.77
CA ALA A 250 -15.43 7.84 11.79
C ALA A 250 -16.12 6.74 12.61
N MET A 251 -15.62 5.50 12.61
CA MET A 251 -16.14 4.42 13.46
C MET A 251 -15.91 4.71 14.94
N LEU A 252 -14.75 5.24 15.31
CA LEU A 252 -14.46 5.62 16.69
C LEU A 252 -15.43 6.70 17.18
N ASP A 253 -15.66 7.73 16.35
CA ASP A 253 -16.60 8.81 16.63
C ASP A 253 -18.03 8.27 16.79
N ARG A 254 -18.50 7.43 15.87
CA ARG A 254 -19.85 6.79 15.93
C ARG A 254 -20.07 5.95 17.18
N ARG A 255 -19.02 5.32 17.72
CA ARG A 255 -19.08 4.52 18.95
C ARG A 255 -18.73 5.32 20.21
N GLY A 256 -18.48 6.62 20.09
CA GLY A 256 -18.12 7.49 21.21
C GLY A 256 -16.78 7.09 21.85
N ILE A 257 -15.84 6.59 21.06
CA ILE A 257 -14.51 6.16 21.55
C ILE A 257 -13.52 7.31 21.34
N ASP A 258 -13.14 7.95 22.44
CA ASP A 258 -12.02 8.90 22.42
C ASP A 258 -10.69 8.15 22.47
N LEU A 259 -10.00 8.10 21.36
CA LEU A 259 -8.71 7.41 21.20
C LEU A 259 -7.66 7.93 22.17
N MET A 260 -7.66 9.25 22.46
CA MET A 260 -6.66 9.86 23.32
C MET A 260 -6.85 9.53 24.81
N SER A 261 -8.06 9.15 25.20
CA SER A 261 -8.36 8.75 26.58
C SER A 261 -8.03 7.28 26.89
N LEU A 262 -7.72 6.47 25.87
CA LEU A 262 -7.46 5.04 26.08
C LEU A 262 -6.04 4.79 26.60
N GLU A 263 -5.93 3.86 27.55
CA GLU A 263 -4.65 3.29 27.93
C GLU A 263 -4.12 2.41 26.78
N PRO A 264 -2.82 2.52 26.46
CA PRO A 264 -2.21 1.69 25.41
C PRO A 264 -2.33 0.20 25.72
N ALA A 265 -2.58 -0.61 24.68
CA ALA A 265 -2.62 -2.06 24.74
C ALA A 265 -1.64 -2.67 23.74
N GLU A 266 -1.22 -3.91 24.00
CA GLU A 266 -0.34 -4.68 23.13
C GLU A 266 -1.13 -5.51 22.12
N PHE A 267 -0.48 -5.91 21.02
CA PHE A 267 -1.04 -6.85 20.06
C PHE A 267 -1.34 -8.22 20.69
N ASP A 268 -2.25 -8.99 20.09
CA ASP A 268 -2.74 -10.23 20.69
C ASP A 268 -1.78 -11.43 20.62
N SER A 269 -0.84 -11.42 19.66
CA SER A 269 0.12 -12.52 19.52
C SER A 269 1.49 -11.98 19.13
N PRO A 270 2.60 -12.48 19.70
CA PRO A 270 3.94 -12.16 19.21
C PRO A 270 4.14 -12.63 17.75
N PHE A 271 3.58 -13.77 17.34
CA PHE A 271 3.51 -14.17 15.95
C PHE A 271 2.46 -13.33 15.20
N MET A 272 2.80 -12.79 14.04
CA MET A 272 2.01 -11.84 13.25
C MET A 272 1.77 -10.46 13.95
N SER A 273 2.52 -10.13 14.98
CA SER A 273 2.38 -8.87 15.71
C SER A 273 3.70 -8.12 15.95
N GLU A 274 4.83 -8.78 15.80
CA GLU A 274 6.15 -8.15 15.92
C GLU A 274 6.79 -7.99 14.55
N GLY A 275 7.22 -6.77 14.23
CA GLY A 275 7.96 -6.47 13.03
C GLY A 275 9.36 -5.97 13.35
N SER A 276 10.31 -6.23 12.48
CA SER A 276 11.70 -5.78 12.59
C SER A 276 11.85 -4.27 12.34
N GLY A 277 13.06 -3.74 12.47
CA GLY A 277 13.40 -2.38 12.06
C GLY A 277 13.20 -2.17 10.53
N ALA A 278 13.41 -3.21 9.72
CA ALA A 278 13.15 -3.16 8.28
C ALA A 278 11.67 -2.92 7.97
N ALA A 279 10.76 -3.61 8.66
CA ALA A 279 9.32 -3.39 8.51
C ALA A 279 8.87 -1.96 8.91
N GLN A 280 9.59 -1.30 9.81
CA GLN A 280 9.32 0.10 10.16
C GLN A 280 9.66 1.05 9.01
N LEU A 281 10.67 0.74 8.19
CA LEU A 281 11.05 1.52 7.02
C LEU A 281 9.93 1.62 5.99
N PHE A 282 9.00 0.65 5.93
CA PHE A 282 7.84 0.71 5.05
C PHE A 282 6.96 1.96 5.24
N ALA A 283 6.97 2.55 6.42
CA ALA A 283 6.22 3.78 6.68
C ALA A 283 6.90 5.03 6.08
N THR A 284 8.14 4.90 5.61
CA THR A 284 8.91 6.02 5.08
C THR A 284 8.94 6.04 3.56
N THR A 285 9.22 7.20 2.98
CA THR A 285 9.39 7.36 1.53
C THR A 285 10.57 6.53 1.03
N GLY A 286 10.32 5.59 0.10
CA GLY A 286 11.33 4.67 -0.42
C GLY A 286 11.71 3.53 0.51
N GLY A 287 11.01 3.40 1.64
CA GLY A 287 11.37 2.44 2.69
C GLY A 287 11.30 0.98 2.28
N VAL A 288 10.38 0.62 1.39
CA VAL A 288 10.28 -0.76 0.84
C VAL A 288 11.57 -1.15 0.15
N MET A 289 12.03 -0.31 -0.76
CA MET A 289 13.25 -0.55 -1.53
C MET A 289 14.50 -0.48 -0.64
N GLU A 290 14.56 0.47 0.31
CA GLU A 290 15.67 0.52 1.27
C GLU A 290 15.74 -0.78 2.11
N ALA A 291 14.60 -1.29 2.58
CA ALA A 291 14.53 -2.54 3.32
C ALA A 291 14.99 -3.73 2.47
N ALA A 292 14.54 -3.81 1.21
CA ALA A 292 14.97 -4.87 0.27
C ALA A 292 16.50 -4.84 0.03
N LEU A 293 17.10 -3.67 -0.18
CA LEU A 293 18.55 -3.54 -0.37
C LEU A 293 19.35 -3.97 0.86
N ARG A 294 18.91 -3.59 2.06
CA ARG A 294 19.53 -4.04 3.31
C ARG A 294 19.46 -5.55 3.44
N THR A 295 18.34 -6.15 3.07
CA THR A 295 18.14 -7.59 3.06
C THR A 295 19.06 -8.27 2.04
N VAL A 296 19.15 -7.76 0.81
CA VAL A 296 20.09 -8.27 -0.21
C VAL A 296 21.54 -8.20 0.28
N SER A 297 21.96 -7.07 0.88
CA SER A 297 23.32 -6.97 1.44
C SER A 297 23.56 -8.03 2.51
N ALA A 298 22.62 -8.21 3.44
CA ALA A 298 22.74 -9.21 4.50
C ALA A 298 22.76 -10.65 3.95
N LEU A 299 21.87 -10.99 3.01
CA LEU A 299 21.81 -12.31 2.39
C LEU A 299 23.06 -12.64 1.56
N ALA A 300 23.68 -11.62 0.96
CA ALA A 300 24.95 -11.75 0.23
C ALA A 300 26.17 -11.80 1.16
N GLY A 301 25.99 -11.78 2.49
CA GLY A 301 27.09 -11.79 3.47
C GLY A 301 27.83 -10.46 3.61
N GLY A 302 27.27 -9.37 3.08
CA GLY A 302 27.83 -8.03 3.17
C GLY A 302 27.56 -7.35 4.51
N PRO A 303 28.25 -6.24 4.81
CA PRO A 303 28.05 -5.45 6.01
C PRO A 303 26.69 -4.72 6.00
N ASP A 304 26.28 -4.22 7.18
CA ASP A 304 25.12 -3.34 7.27
C ASP A 304 25.35 -2.08 6.41
N LEU A 305 24.37 -1.76 5.59
CA LEU A 305 24.38 -0.55 4.78
C LEU A 305 24.16 0.65 5.71
N GLY A 306 25.09 1.55 5.73
CA GLY A 306 24.96 2.80 6.47
C GLY A 306 23.74 3.61 6.04
N ARG A 307 23.69 4.90 6.35
CA ARG A 307 22.59 5.77 5.93
C ARG A 307 22.56 5.90 4.40
N ILE A 308 21.46 5.47 3.77
CA ILE A 308 21.22 5.69 2.35
C ILE A 308 20.65 7.09 2.16
N ALA A 309 21.35 7.94 1.42
CA ALA A 309 20.92 9.30 1.11
C ALA A 309 20.24 9.31 -0.26
N PHE A 310 18.95 9.68 -0.28
CA PHE A 310 18.19 9.86 -1.52
C PHE A 310 18.27 11.32 -1.96
N GLU A 311 18.83 11.54 -3.13
CA GLU A 311 18.96 12.87 -3.73
C GLU A 311 17.83 13.16 -4.72
N PRO A 312 17.23 14.37 -4.69
CA PRO A 312 16.24 14.77 -5.67
C PRO A 312 16.85 14.83 -7.07
N VAL A 313 16.17 14.21 -8.05
CA VAL A 313 16.57 14.39 -9.45
C VAL A 313 16.23 15.80 -9.91
N ARG A 314 17.20 16.50 -10.48
CA ARG A 314 17.06 17.89 -10.90
C ARG A 314 15.87 18.11 -11.84
N GLY A 315 14.96 19.00 -11.42
CA GLY A 315 13.75 19.31 -12.19
C GLY A 315 12.56 18.37 -11.94
N LEU A 316 12.73 17.31 -11.13
CA LEU A 316 11.68 16.33 -10.81
C LEU A 316 11.49 16.21 -9.31
N VAL A 317 10.63 17.03 -8.73
CA VAL A 317 10.38 17.08 -7.28
C VAL A 317 9.90 15.73 -6.71
N THR A 318 9.26 14.93 -7.53
CA THR A 318 8.66 13.63 -7.18
C THR A 318 9.57 12.45 -7.48
N PHE A 319 10.81 12.69 -7.87
CA PHE A 319 11.77 11.67 -8.27
C PHE A 319 13.05 11.83 -7.44
N LYS A 320 13.45 10.78 -6.75
CA LYS A 320 14.70 10.71 -5.98
C LYS A 320 15.50 9.50 -6.42
N GLU A 321 16.80 9.61 -6.38
CA GLU A 321 17.72 8.52 -6.66
C GLU A 321 18.76 8.37 -5.56
N ALA A 322 19.36 7.19 -5.46
CA ALA A 322 20.51 6.93 -4.62
C ALA A 322 21.44 5.92 -5.30
N GLU A 323 22.72 6.00 -4.95
CA GLU A 323 23.71 4.97 -5.26
C GLU A 323 24.10 4.26 -3.97
N VAL A 324 24.11 2.95 -4.02
CA VAL A 324 24.48 2.09 -2.88
C VAL A 324 25.63 1.21 -3.31
N GLU A 325 26.76 1.28 -2.60
CA GLU A 325 27.89 0.41 -2.79
C GLU A 325 27.70 -0.89 -2.01
N THR A 326 27.80 -2.00 -2.68
CA THR A 326 27.70 -3.35 -2.08
C THR A 326 28.95 -4.17 -2.39
N GLU A 327 29.40 -5.00 -1.45
CA GLU A 327 30.58 -5.85 -1.68
C GLU A 327 30.34 -6.89 -2.79
N ALA A 328 29.13 -7.45 -2.85
CA ALA A 328 28.80 -8.54 -3.78
C ALA A 328 28.57 -8.05 -5.22
N PHE A 329 28.01 -6.85 -5.40
CA PHE A 329 27.52 -6.35 -6.69
C PHE A 329 28.14 -5.02 -7.11
N GLY A 330 29.00 -4.40 -6.28
CA GLY A 330 29.53 -3.07 -6.49
C GLY A 330 28.41 -2.01 -6.37
N LYS A 331 28.41 -1.02 -7.25
CA LYS A 331 27.52 0.12 -7.20
C LYS A 331 26.15 -0.21 -7.82
N LEU A 332 25.11 -0.18 -7.01
CA LEU A 332 23.71 -0.29 -7.43
C LEU A 332 23.04 1.09 -7.45
N ARG A 333 22.30 1.38 -8.51
CA ARG A 333 21.50 2.60 -8.63
C ARG A 333 20.02 2.29 -8.43
N ILE A 334 19.38 3.12 -7.66
CA ILE A 334 17.98 2.95 -7.26
C ILE A 334 17.22 4.25 -7.40
N ALA A 335 15.92 4.13 -7.67
CA ALA A 335 15.02 5.25 -7.82
C ALA A 335 13.78 5.11 -6.94
N VAL A 336 13.32 6.23 -6.37
CA VAL A 336 12.04 6.36 -5.68
C VAL A 336 11.21 7.41 -6.37
N VAL A 337 10.04 7.02 -6.87
CA VAL A 337 9.16 7.92 -7.62
C VAL A 337 7.79 8.02 -6.98
N HIS A 338 7.18 9.21 -7.03
CA HIS A 338 5.86 9.49 -6.49
C HIS A 338 4.91 9.97 -7.58
N GLY A 339 3.75 9.29 -7.68
CA GLY A 339 2.76 9.53 -8.72
C GLY A 339 3.11 8.84 -10.04
N MET A 340 2.08 8.39 -10.76
CA MET A 340 2.26 7.59 -11.97
C MET A 340 2.96 8.36 -13.09
N ARG A 341 2.75 9.67 -13.16
CA ARG A 341 3.44 10.50 -14.16
C ARG A 341 4.96 10.46 -14.02
N ALA A 342 5.49 10.40 -12.78
CA ALA A 342 6.92 10.23 -12.55
C ALA A 342 7.38 8.79 -12.82
N ALA A 343 6.52 7.80 -12.52
CA ALA A 343 6.78 6.41 -12.84
C ALA A 343 6.87 6.16 -14.35
N ASP A 344 6.04 6.83 -15.15
CA ASP A 344 6.08 6.75 -16.62
C ASP A 344 7.44 7.19 -17.20
N GLU A 345 8.17 8.10 -16.54
CA GLU A 345 9.52 8.46 -16.96
C GLU A 345 10.50 7.29 -16.78
N VAL A 346 10.41 6.54 -15.69
CA VAL A 346 11.24 5.34 -15.49
C VAL A 346 10.85 4.24 -16.46
N ILE A 347 9.54 4.01 -16.66
CA ILE A 347 9.04 3.06 -17.66
C ILE A 347 9.60 3.38 -19.04
N ARG A 348 9.61 4.65 -19.42
CA ARG A 348 10.17 5.08 -20.70
C ARG A 348 11.66 4.78 -20.81
N MET A 349 12.44 5.02 -19.73
CA MET A 349 13.87 4.67 -19.70
C MET A 349 14.08 3.16 -19.85
N VAL A 350 13.26 2.34 -19.21
CA VAL A 350 13.34 0.86 -19.33
C VAL A 350 13.01 0.43 -20.77
N ARG A 351 11.92 0.93 -21.37
CA ARG A 351 11.53 0.63 -22.75
C ARG A 351 12.60 1.03 -23.77
N GLU A 352 13.30 2.11 -23.52
CA GLU A 352 14.38 2.60 -24.40
C GLU A 352 15.73 1.91 -24.11
N GLY A 353 15.78 0.96 -23.18
CA GLY A 353 17.00 0.22 -22.81
C GLY A 353 18.10 1.12 -22.22
N ARG A 354 17.72 2.22 -21.58
CA ARG A 354 18.65 3.20 -21.00
C ARG A 354 18.38 3.49 -19.52
N SER A 355 17.59 2.66 -18.86
CA SER A 355 17.42 2.74 -17.41
C SER A 355 18.76 2.44 -16.72
N PRO A 356 19.23 3.30 -15.81
CA PRO A 356 20.42 3.01 -15.02
C PRO A 356 20.09 2.27 -13.71
N TYR A 357 18.81 2.02 -13.43
CA TYR A 357 18.33 1.49 -12.15
C TYR A 357 18.22 -0.03 -12.17
N HIS A 358 18.50 -0.62 -11.02
CA HIS A 358 18.51 -2.07 -10.78
C HIS A 358 17.18 -2.61 -10.26
#